data_d6c21f23573671c43a74bb768883013f
#
_entry.id   d6c21f23573671c43a74bb768883013f
#
_cell.length_a   1.000
_cell.length_b   1.000
_cell.length_c   1.000
_cell.angle_alpha   90.00
_cell.angle_beta   90.00
_cell.angle_gamma   90.00
#
_symmetry.space_group_name_H-M   'P 1'
#
loop_
_entity.id
_entity.type
_entity.pdbx_description
1 polymer ?
#
loop_
_entity_poly.entity_id
_entity_poly.type
_entity_poly.pdbx_seq_one_letter_code
_entity_poly.pdbx_strand_id
1 'polypeptide(L)'
;MYIDLYHYMYILMYIRLKGSILMNTKITAWINEKGGVGKTTCSVCVGAELAKRGKKVLIVDLDKQNDATAFLRAEPSDVLADIYAGIRNIADEAVKSDFENLWIVPGYWKEQTPKARALKDNLGDISKFDHIFLDCPPNQEKSLVAAFLASTDVIAVIRADYFSIKNLERLQQEFLTIKKLAQSDTKFTGILVNIAKTNTNLHKDTWSDLKKLLKNLLFDNFIRDTTKVVEAPAYGLPVCHYAPGSAADKDFKKVADEFEKRIR
;
A
#
# COMPACT_ATOMS: atom_id res chain seq x y z
N MET A 1 39.62 10.03 27.86
CA MET A 1 38.30 10.52 27.51
C MET A 1 37.33 9.33 27.58
N TYR A 2 36.78 9.05 28.77
CA TYR A 2 35.84 7.96 28.98
C TYR A 2 34.50 8.43 28.43
N ILE A 3 34.07 7.88 27.31
CA ILE A 3 32.66 8.01 26.89
C ILE A 3 31.87 7.17 27.90
N ASP A 4 30.99 7.82 28.64
CA ASP A 4 30.19 7.25 29.71
C ASP A 4 29.43 6.03 29.17
N LEU A 5 29.74 4.85 29.72
CA LEU A 5 29.11 3.57 29.34
C LEU A 5 27.59 3.65 29.49
N TYR A 6 27.09 4.48 30.42
CA TYR A 6 25.67 4.79 30.61
C TYR A 6 25.08 5.53 29.41
N HIS A 7 25.81 6.48 28.83
CA HIS A 7 25.35 7.20 27.65
C HIS A 7 25.26 6.29 26.43
N TYR A 8 26.24 5.38 26.27
CA TYR A 8 26.23 4.37 25.20
C TYR A 8 25.11 3.35 25.38
N MET A 9 24.88 2.87 26.61
CA MET A 9 23.74 1.99 26.94
C MET A 9 22.39 2.70 26.73
N TYR A 10 22.28 3.98 27.09
CA TYR A 10 21.07 4.76 26.86
C TYR A 10 20.78 4.92 25.36
N ILE A 11 21.80 5.21 24.55
CA ILE A 11 21.67 5.28 23.08
C ILE A 11 21.26 3.93 22.51
N LEU A 12 21.88 2.83 22.93
CA LEU A 12 21.52 1.48 22.49
C LEU A 12 20.12 1.08 22.93
N MET A 13 19.71 1.44 24.14
CA MET A 13 18.36 1.21 24.65
C MET A 13 17.34 2.07 23.90
N TYR A 14 17.65 3.32 23.59
CA TYR A 14 16.82 4.22 22.80
C TYR A 14 16.66 3.73 21.36
N ILE A 15 17.78 3.27 20.71
CA ILE A 15 17.75 2.65 19.39
C ILE A 15 16.94 1.36 19.40
N ARG A 16 17.10 0.53 20.44
CA ARG A 16 16.36 -0.73 20.59
C ARG A 16 14.88 -0.52 20.87
N LEU A 17 14.53 0.50 21.69
CA LEU A 17 13.15 0.91 21.94
C LEU A 17 12.50 1.51 20.68
N LYS A 18 13.17 2.39 19.96
CA LYS A 18 12.69 2.87 18.66
C LYS A 18 12.57 1.75 17.63
N GLY A 19 13.54 0.84 17.58
CA GLY A 19 13.47 -0.33 16.70
C GLY A 19 12.30 -1.26 17.04
N SER A 20 11.99 -1.46 18.33
CA SER A 20 10.85 -2.29 18.75
C SER A 20 9.49 -1.59 18.56
N ILE A 21 9.43 -0.26 18.68
CA ILE A 21 8.21 0.52 18.39
C ILE A 21 7.91 0.52 16.89
N LEU A 22 8.95 0.60 16.02
CA LEU A 22 8.81 0.48 14.57
C LEU A 22 8.31 -0.90 14.11
N MET A 23 8.47 -1.95 14.92
CA MET A 23 8.05 -3.32 14.57
C MET A 23 6.52 -3.55 14.60
N ASN A 24 5.72 -2.67 15.18
CA ASN A 24 4.27 -2.82 15.22
C ASN A 24 3.55 -2.21 14.01
N THR A 25 4.08 -1.14 13.43
CA THR A 25 3.48 -0.50 12.25
C THR A 25 3.82 -1.30 10.99
N LYS A 26 2.82 -1.70 10.24
CA LYS A 26 2.98 -2.41 8.97
C LYS A 26 2.92 -1.40 7.82
N ILE A 27 3.97 -1.39 7.00
CA ILE A 27 4.04 -0.53 5.81
C ILE A 27 3.85 -1.41 4.58
N THR A 28 2.76 -1.22 3.86
CA THR A 28 2.42 -2.04 2.70
C THR A 28 2.46 -1.22 1.41
N ALA A 29 3.31 -1.62 0.45
CA ALA A 29 3.30 -1.06 -0.88
C ALA A 29 2.26 -1.77 -1.76
N TRP A 30 1.34 -0.99 -2.36
CA TRP A 30 0.35 -1.47 -3.32
C TRP A 30 0.86 -1.20 -4.73
N ILE A 31 1.15 -2.25 -5.48
CA ILE A 31 1.93 -2.15 -6.71
C ILE A 31 1.24 -2.80 -7.91
N ASN A 32 1.48 -2.26 -9.09
CA ASN A 32 1.40 -2.91 -10.40
C ASN A 32 2.00 -1.95 -11.43
N GLU A 33 2.67 -2.46 -12.44
CA GLU A 33 3.20 -1.67 -13.57
C GLU A 33 2.08 -1.17 -14.50
N LYS A 34 0.97 -1.90 -14.60
CA LYS A 34 -0.15 -1.55 -15.46
C LYS A 34 -1.07 -0.54 -14.79
N GLY A 35 -1.39 0.54 -15.52
CA GLY A 35 -2.41 1.50 -15.12
C GLY A 35 -3.82 0.88 -15.16
N GLY A 36 -4.76 1.42 -14.37
CA GLY A 36 -6.17 1.03 -14.41
C GLY A 36 -6.52 -0.35 -13.85
N VAL A 37 -5.61 -1.00 -13.12
CA VAL A 37 -5.91 -2.27 -12.42
C VAL A 37 -6.63 -2.05 -11.09
N GLY A 38 -6.71 -0.80 -10.61
CA GLY A 38 -7.39 -0.41 -9.37
C GLY A 38 -6.52 -0.50 -8.12
N LYS A 39 -5.20 -0.25 -8.22
CA LYS A 39 -4.29 -0.15 -7.06
C LYS A 39 -4.83 0.82 -6.01
N THR A 40 -5.03 2.07 -6.42
CA THR A 40 -5.57 3.14 -5.60
C THR A 40 -6.91 2.78 -4.98
N THR A 41 -7.83 2.22 -5.76
CA THR A 41 -9.13 1.79 -5.24
C THR A 41 -8.98 0.70 -4.17
N CYS A 42 -8.07 -0.26 -4.39
CA CYS A 42 -7.84 -1.34 -3.42
C CYS A 42 -7.15 -0.81 -2.16
N SER A 43 -6.10 0.02 -2.29
CA SER A 43 -5.37 0.58 -1.14
C SER A 43 -6.30 1.43 -0.27
N VAL A 44 -7.06 2.36 -0.88
CA VAL A 44 -7.99 3.25 -0.16
C VAL A 44 -9.13 2.46 0.46
N CYS A 45 -9.80 1.55 -0.27
CA CYS A 45 -10.96 0.84 0.26
C CYS A 45 -10.60 -0.20 1.33
N VAL A 46 -9.47 -0.91 1.20
CA VAL A 46 -8.96 -1.80 2.27
C VAL A 46 -8.54 -0.96 3.48
N GLY A 47 -7.84 0.15 3.27
CA GLY A 47 -7.48 1.08 4.34
C GLY A 47 -8.69 1.62 5.10
N ALA A 48 -9.72 2.06 4.39
CA ALA A 48 -10.97 2.55 4.98
C ALA A 48 -11.73 1.45 5.75
N GLU A 49 -11.72 0.20 5.25
CA GLU A 49 -12.34 -0.93 5.95
C GLU A 49 -11.60 -1.26 7.26
N LEU A 50 -10.27 -1.18 7.27
CA LEU A 50 -9.46 -1.34 8.48
C LEU A 50 -9.68 -0.17 9.46
N ALA A 51 -9.74 1.07 8.95
CA ALA A 51 -10.01 2.26 9.75
C ALA A 51 -11.37 2.19 10.43
N LYS A 52 -12.41 1.72 9.74
CA LYS A 52 -13.74 1.46 10.29
C LYS A 52 -13.73 0.42 11.44
N ARG A 53 -12.73 -0.45 11.49
CA ARG A 53 -12.50 -1.42 12.58
C ARG A 53 -11.65 -0.86 13.72
N GLY A 54 -11.34 0.43 13.70
CA GLY A 54 -10.57 1.12 14.73
C GLY A 54 -9.05 1.09 14.52
N LYS A 55 -8.55 0.56 13.38
CA LYS A 55 -7.13 0.63 13.04
C LYS A 55 -6.77 2.03 12.55
N LYS A 56 -5.65 2.56 13.00
CA LYS A 56 -5.12 3.84 12.51
C LYS A 56 -4.37 3.61 11.21
N VAL A 57 -4.93 4.08 10.11
CA VAL A 57 -4.40 3.84 8.76
C VAL A 57 -3.97 5.15 8.11
N LEU A 58 -2.75 5.17 7.58
CA LEU A 58 -2.23 6.26 6.75
C LEU A 58 -2.10 5.77 5.31
N ILE A 59 -2.69 6.49 4.36
CA ILE A 59 -2.41 6.34 2.93
C ILE A 59 -1.34 7.35 2.54
N VAL A 60 -0.34 6.96 1.76
CA VAL A 60 0.65 7.87 1.17
C VAL A 60 0.48 7.78 -0.35
N ASP A 61 0.04 8.86 -0.96
CA ASP A 61 -0.23 8.93 -2.41
C ASP A 61 1.05 9.26 -3.17
N LEU A 62 1.69 8.24 -3.73
CA LEU A 62 2.95 8.38 -4.48
C LEU A 62 2.71 8.59 -5.99
N ASP A 63 1.45 8.58 -6.45
CA ASP A 63 1.12 8.75 -7.85
C ASP A 63 0.91 10.22 -8.20
N LYS A 64 1.54 10.69 -9.28
CA LYS A 64 1.33 12.03 -9.81
C LYS A 64 -0.09 12.31 -10.30
N GLN A 65 -0.91 11.29 -10.48
CA GLN A 65 -2.33 11.45 -10.81
C GLN A 65 -3.17 11.90 -9.62
N ASN A 66 -2.64 11.76 -8.39
CA ASN A 66 -3.30 12.14 -7.14
C ASN A 66 -4.66 11.44 -6.93
N ASP A 67 -4.79 10.23 -7.44
CA ASP A 67 -6.08 9.52 -7.40
C ASP A 67 -6.48 9.17 -5.95
N ALA A 68 -5.54 8.77 -5.07
CA ALA A 68 -5.84 8.52 -3.66
C ALA A 68 -6.19 9.81 -2.92
N THR A 69 -5.50 10.90 -3.23
CA THR A 69 -5.75 12.24 -2.70
C THR A 69 -7.16 12.71 -3.04
N ALA A 70 -7.53 12.64 -4.32
CA ALA A 70 -8.87 12.98 -4.79
C ALA A 70 -9.95 12.06 -4.19
N PHE A 71 -9.67 10.76 -4.09
CA PHE A 71 -10.59 9.77 -3.52
C PHE A 71 -10.90 10.04 -2.04
N LEU A 72 -9.95 10.57 -1.27
CA LEU A 72 -10.14 10.93 0.13
C LEU A 72 -10.47 12.42 0.33
N ARG A 73 -10.78 13.15 -0.76
CA ARG A 73 -11.15 14.58 -0.77
C ARG A 73 -10.11 15.48 -0.09
N ALA A 74 -8.84 15.08 -0.15
CA ALA A 74 -7.75 15.89 0.36
C ALA A 74 -7.26 16.87 -0.72
N GLU A 75 -6.72 18.00 -0.28
CA GLU A 75 -6.09 18.94 -1.20
C GLU A 75 -4.70 18.43 -1.62
N PRO A 76 -4.36 18.46 -2.92
CA PRO A 76 -3.03 18.13 -3.39
C PRO A 76 -1.95 19.03 -2.74
N SER A 77 -0.79 18.44 -2.47
CA SER A 77 0.31 19.15 -1.79
C SER A 77 1.67 18.72 -2.36
N ASP A 78 2.63 19.63 -2.42
CA ASP A 78 4.01 19.36 -2.84
C ASP A 78 4.89 18.75 -1.73
N VAL A 79 4.29 18.38 -0.62
CA VAL A 79 4.95 17.84 0.57
C VAL A 79 5.83 16.61 0.29
N LEU A 80 5.47 15.80 -0.71
CA LEU A 80 6.31 14.66 -1.12
C LEU A 80 7.68 15.09 -1.65
N ALA A 81 7.80 16.27 -2.28
CA ALA A 81 9.09 16.81 -2.71
C ALA A 81 10.01 17.07 -1.51
N ASP A 82 9.47 17.65 -0.46
CA ASP A 82 10.19 17.90 0.79
C ASP A 82 10.57 16.60 1.50
N ILE A 83 9.69 15.59 1.50
CA ILE A 83 9.97 14.27 2.05
C ILE A 83 11.11 13.61 1.25
N TYR A 84 11.07 13.66 -0.07
CA TYR A 84 12.12 13.11 -0.92
C TYR A 84 13.46 13.84 -0.78
N ALA A 85 13.43 15.13 -0.46
CA ALA A 85 14.61 15.94 -0.16
C ALA A 85 15.15 15.74 1.27
N GLY A 86 14.42 15.04 2.15
CA GLY A 86 14.79 14.86 3.56
C GLY A 86 14.52 16.07 4.45
N ILE A 87 13.65 16.97 4.00
CA ILE A 87 13.27 18.20 4.75
C ILE A 87 12.13 17.88 5.72
N ARG A 88 11.22 16.95 5.33
CA ARG A 88 10.04 16.57 6.10
C ARG A 88 9.92 15.06 6.23
N ASN A 89 9.09 14.60 7.18
CA ASN A 89 8.82 13.19 7.41
C ASN A 89 7.38 12.83 7.06
N ILE A 90 7.17 11.62 6.59
CA ILE A 90 5.85 11.07 6.22
C ILE A 90 4.83 11.18 7.37
N ALA A 91 5.23 10.77 8.58
CA ALA A 91 4.32 10.74 9.71
C ALA A 91 3.86 12.14 10.14
N ASP A 92 4.72 13.15 9.99
CA ASP A 92 4.42 14.52 10.42
C ASP A 92 3.49 15.25 9.45
N GLU A 93 3.47 14.83 8.18
CA GLU A 93 2.68 15.42 7.11
C GLU A 93 1.33 14.69 6.86
N ALA A 94 0.97 13.76 7.74
CA ALA A 94 -0.29 13.06 7.66
C ALA A 94 -1.49 13.97 8.00
N VAL A 95 -2.36 14.19 7.04
CA VAL A 95 -3.60 14.97 7.16
C VAL A 95 -4.77 14.02 7.46
N LYS A 96 -5.67 14.39 8.38
CA LYS A 96 -6.89 13.63 8.62
C LYS A 96 -7.82 13.71 7.40
N SER A 97 -8.34 12.57 6.98
CA SER A 97 -9.45 12.53 6.02
C SER A 97 -10.80 12.75 6.72
N ASP A 98 -11.88 12.81 5.95
CA ASP A 98 -13.26 12.86 6.47
C ASP A 98 -13.70 11.56 7.16
N PHE A 99 -12.87 10.51 7.10
CA PHE A 99 -13.16 9.20 7.66
C PHE A 99 -12.37 8.96 8.95
N GLU A 100 -13.06 8.48 9.98
CA GLU A 100 -12.44 8.20 11.27
C GLU A 100 -11.31 7.19 11.13
N ASN A 101 -10.19 7.42 11.83
CA ASN A 101 -8.98 6.59 11.83
C ASN A 101 -8.30 6.43 10.46
N LEU A 102 -8.59 7.30 9.48
CA LEU A 102 -7.96 7.30 8.17
C LEU A 102 -7.28 8.64 7.91
N TRP A 103 -5.99 8.60 7.56
CA TRP A 103 -5.16 9.75 7.21
C TRP A 103 -4.59 9.60 5.82
N ILE A 104 -4.12 10.71 5.26
CA ILE A 104 -3.44 10.74 3.97
C ILE A 104 -2.23 11.69 4.02
N VAL A 105 -1.13 11.29 3.38
CA VAL A 105 -0.13 12.21 2.86
C VAL A 105 -0.49 12.47 1.41
N PRO A 106 -0.93 13.69 1.05
CA PRO A 106 -1.41 13.97 -0.28
C PRO A 106 -0.31 13.87 -1.33
N GLY A 107 -0.70 13.42 -2.53
CA GLY A 107 0.15 13.44 -3.70
C GLY A 107 0.21 14.83 -4.35
N TYR A 108 1.12 14.95 -5.33
CA TYR A 108 1.30 16.15 -6.12
C TYR A 108 1.55 15.82 -7.60
N TRP A 109 0.94 16.59 -8.48
CA TRP A 109 0.95 16.34 -9.93
C TRP A 109 2.31 16.49 -10.63
N LYS A 110 3.31 17.13 -10.00
CA LYS A 110 4.65 17.21 -10.56
C LYS A 110 5.38 15.87 -10.44
N GLU A 111 6.06 15.51 -11.52
CA GLU A 111 6.90 14.32 -11.52
C GLU A 111 8.05 14.50 -10.54
N GLN A 112 8.17 13.56 -9.63
CA GLN A 112 9.23 13.54 -8.63
C GLN A 112 10.02 12.25 -8.77
N THR A 113 11.34 12.39 -8.71
CA THR A 113 12.25 11.25 -8.79
C THR A 113 12.93 11.05 -7.45
N PRO A 114 12.41 10.18 -6.57
CA PRO A 114 13.02 9.97 -5.27
C PRO A 114 14.38 9.25 -5.39
N LYS A 115 15.28 9.54 -4.44
CA LYS A 115 16.40 8.64 -4.16
C LYS A 115 15.84 7.32 -3.60
N ALA A 116 16.52 6.22 -3.85
CA ALA A 116 16.04 4.88 -3.48
C ALA A 116 15.61 4.76 -2.01
N ARG A 117 16.30 5.40 -1.07
CA ARG A 117 15.99 5.33 0.36
C ARG A 117 15.14 6.49 0.89
N ALA A 118 14.75 7.44 0.03
CA ALA A 118 14.14 8.70 0.47
C ALA A 118 12.89 8.50 1.36
N LEU A 119 12.01 7.56 1.01
CA LEU A 119 10.83 7.27 1.85
C LEU A 119 11.25 6.58 3.16
N LYS A 120 12.14 5.59 3.10
CA LYS A 120 12.58 4.83 4.28
C LYS A 120 13.27 5.71 5.32
N ASP A 121 14.13 6.60 4.86
CA ASP A 121 14.94 7.45 5.73
C ASP A 121 14.11 8.61 6.34
N ASN A 122 12.95 8.93 5.75
CA ASN A 122 12.06 10.02 6.17
C ASN A 122 10.66 9.54 6.60
N LEU A 123 10.57 8.39 7.26
CA LEU A 123 9.30 7.88 7.81
C LEU A 123 8.79 8.73 8.99
N GLY A 124 9.70 9.25 9.83
CA GLY A 124 9.35 9.95 11.06
C GLY A 124 8.84 9.00 12.17
N ASP A 125 8.05 9.53 13.10
CA ASP A 125 7.40 8.71 14.13
C ASP A 125 6.10 8.08 13.62
N ILE A 126 6.24 6.92 12.99
CA ILE A 126 5.12 6.15 12.44
C ILE A 126 4.35 5.34 13.49
N SER A 127 4.79 5.30 14.76
CA SER A 127 4.19 4.47 15.82
C SER A 127 2.73 4.81 16.12
N LYS A 128 2.28 5.99 15.69
CA LYS A 128 0.89 6.43 15.81
C LYS A 128 -0.07 5.73 14.83
N PHE A 129 0.46 4.98 13.84
CA PHE A 129 -0.34 4.24 12.87
C PHE A 129 -0.16 2.72 13.03
N ASP A 130 -1.24 1.97 12.86
CA ASP A 130 -1.20 0.50 12.76
C ASP A 130 -0.73 0.08 11.36
N HIS A 131 -1.21 0.78 10.33
CA HIS A 131 -0.91 0.52 8.94
C HIS A 131 -0.55 1.79 8.17
N ILE A 132 0.45 1.69 7.30
CA ILE A 132 0.78 2.71 6.31
C ILE A 132 0.70 2.05 4.93
N PHE A 133 -0.12 2.59 4.04
CA PHE A 133 -0.28 2.10 2.67
C PHE A 133 0.39 3.07 1.71
N LEU A 134 1.35 2.57 0.95
CA LEU A 134 2.00 3.32 -0.11
C LEU A 134 1.25 3.02 -1.42
N ASP A 135 0.47 3.97 -1.92
CA ASP A 135 -0.20 3.87 -3.22
C ASP A 135 0.78 4.24 -4.32
N CYS A 136 1.29 3.23 -5.02
CA CYS A 136 2.41 3.38 -5.94
C CYS A 136 1.94 3.74 -7.36
N PRO A 137 2.69 4.62 -8.08
CA PRO A 137 2.40 4.93 -9.46
C PRO A 137 2.64 3.72 -10.38
N PRO A 138 1.98 3.65 -11.56
CA PRO A 138 2.36 2.71 -12.61
C PRO A 138 3.68 3.12 -13.26
N ASN A 139 4.48 2.16 -13.74
CA ASN A 139 5.65 2.37 -14.61
C ASN A 139 6.72 3.37 -14.11
N GLN A 140 6.85 3.59 -12.80
CA GLN A 140 7.88 4.47 -12.23
C GLN A 140 8.89 3.67 -11.40
N GLU A 141 9.94 3.14 -12.05
CA GLU A 141 10.95 2.28 -11.42
C GLU A 141 11.54 2.87 -10.13
N LYS A 142 11.89 4.16 -10.11
CA LYS A 142 12.51 4.79 -8.94
C LYS A 142 11.54 4.94 -7.76
N SER A 143 10.29 5.30 -8.00
CA SER A 143 9.26 5.37 -6.98
C SER A 143 8.94 3.98 -6.43
N LEU A 144 8.93 2.97 -7.29
CA LEU A 144 8.72 1.58 -6.91
C LEU A 144 9.85 1.06 -6.02
N VAL A 145 11.12 1.35 -6.36
CA VAL A 145 12.28 1.01 -5.53
C VAL A 145 12.20 1.70 -4.16
N ALA A 146 11.87 3.00 -4.14
CA ALA A 146 11.72 3.73 -2.88
C ALA A 146 10.61 3.15 -2.00
N ALA A 147 9.46 2.81 -2.59
CA ALA A 147 8.35 2.16 -1.88
C ALA A 147 8.74 0.77 -1.35
N PHE A 148 9.42 -0.06 -2.15
CA PHE A 148 9.90 -1.37 -1.69
C PHE A 148 10.84 -1.26 -0.49
N LEU A 149 11.77 -0.31 -0.52
CA LEU A 149 12.73 -0.14 0.57
C LEU A 149 12.09 0.40 1.85
N ALA A 150 11.00 1.16 1.75
CA ALA A 150 10.27 1.70 2.88
C ALA A 150 9.27 0.71 3.47
N SER A 151 8.82 -0.30 2.70
CA SER A 151 7.76 -1.21 3.12
C SER A 151 8.26 -2.43 3.90
N THR A 152 7.38 -2.97 4.74
CA THR A 152 7.51 -4.30 5.35
C THR A 152 6.91 -5.37 4.46
N ASP A 153 5.86 -5.01 3.73
CA ASP A 153 5.03 -5.90 2.92
C ASP A 153 4.73 -5.30 1.54
N VAL A 154 4.61 -6.14 0.54
CA VAL A 154 4.24 -5.74 -0.82
C VAL A 154 3.04 -6.56 -1.28
N ILE A 155 2.03 -5.89 -1.83
CA ILE A 155 0.87 -6.49 -2.45
C ILE A 155 0.77 -6.03 -3.90
N ALA A 156 0.74 -6.98 -4.83
CA ALA A 156 0.46 -6.70 -6.22
C ALA A 156 -1.06 -6.78 -6.49
N VAL A 157 -1.63 -5.74 -7.09
CA VAL A 157 -3.03 -5.74 -7.54
C VAL A 157 -3.07 -6.05 -9.02
N ILE A 158 -3.79 -7.10 -9.42
CA ILE A 158 -3.88 -7.52 -10.82
C ILE A 158 -5.34 -7.64 -11.27
N ARG A 159 -5.54 -7.65 -12.59
CA ARG A 159 -6.79 -8.13 -13.20
C ARG A 159 -6.63 -9.61 -13.55
N ALA A 160 -7.72 -10.37 -13.53
CA ALA A 160 -7.73 -11.75 -13.99
C ALA A 160 -7.71 -11.82 -15.53
N ASP A 161 -6.58 -11.40 -16.14
CA ASP A 161 -6.35 -11.49 -17.57
C ASP A 161 -4.97 -12.11 -17.87
N TYR A 162 -4.83 -12.68 -19.06
CA TYR A 162 -3.61 -13.38 -19.48
C TYR A 162 -2.34 -12.52 -19.42
N PHE A 163 -2.45 -11.25 -19.79
CA PHE A 163 -1.30 -10.33 -19.79
C PHE A 163 -0.86 -9.96 -18.37
N SER A 164 -1.78 -9.92 -17.43
CA SER A 164 -1.48 -9.66 -16.02
C SER A 164 -0.62 -10.78 -15.42
N ILE A 165 -0.84 -12.04 -15.80
CA ILE A 165 -0.06 -13.19 -15.31
C ILE A 165 1.40 -13.08 -15.79
N LYS A 166 1.61 -12.78 -17.08
CA LYS A 166 2.96 -12.65 -17.66
C LYS A 166 3.76 -11.49 -17.02
N ASN A 167 3.12 -10.36 -16.78
CA ASN A 167 3.75 -9.20 -16.13
C ASN A 167 4.07 -9.48 -14.65
N LEU A 168 3.31 -10.35 -14.00
CA LEU A 168 3.51 -10.69 -12.60
C LEU A 168 4.82 -11.43 -12.35
N GLU A 169 5.22 -12.35 -13.23
CA GLU A 169 6.52 -13.04 -13.12
C GLU A 169 7.67 -12.04 -13.19
N ARG A 170 7.59 -11.07 -14.11
CA ARG A 170 8.58 -10.00 -14.23
C ARG A 170 8.63 -9.17 -12.94
N LEU A 171 7.49 -8.73 -12.44
CA LEU A 171 7.38 -7.94 -11.21
C LEU A 171 7.97 -8.67 -10.00
N GLN A 172 7.74 -9.98 -9.88
CA GLN A 172 8.34 -10.81 -8.83
C GLN A 172 9.87 -10.89 -8.95
N GLN A 173 10.40 -11.04 -10.16
CA GLN A 173 11.85 -11.06 -10.39
C GLN A 173 12.50 -9.70 -10.06
N GLU A 174 11.87 -8.61 -10.45
CA GLU A 174 12.32 -7.25 -10.08
C GLU A 174 12.33 -7.05 -8.56
N PHE A 175 11.25 -7.46 -7.88
CA PHE A 175 11.18 -7.41 -6.42
C PHE A 175 12.32 -8.22 -5.77
N LEU A 176 12.57 -9.45 -6.21
CA LEU A 176 13.62 -10.31 -5.67
C LEU A 176 15.01 -9.69 -5.90
N THR A 177 15.21 -9.07 -7.05
CA THR A 177 16.46 -8.39 -7.40
C THR A 177 16.70 -7.19 -6.48
N ILE A 178 15.71 -6.32 -6.32
CA ILE A 178 15.78 -5.15 -5.43
C ILE A 178 16.00 -5.59 -3.99
N LYS A 179 15.24 -6.58 -3.52
CA LYS A 179 15.37 -7.15 -2.18
C LYS A 179 16.80 -7.64 -1.90
N LYS A 180 17.40 -8.39 -2.84
CA LYS A 180 18.75 -8.91 -2.73
C LYS A 180 19.80 -7.78 -2.72
N LEU A 181 19.70 -6.84 -3.66
CA LEU A 181 20.65 -5.74 -3.78
C LEU A 181 20.61 -4.80 -2.56
N ALA A 182 19.42 -4.55 -2.03
CA ALA A 182 19.21 -3.64 -0.91
C ALA A 182 19.30 -4.33 0.46
N GLN A 183 19.50 -5.65 0.51
CA GLN A 183 19.46 -6.47 1.75
C GLN A 183 18.20 -6.16 2.59
N SER A 184 17.05 -6.07 1.92
CA SER A 184 15.79 -5.69 2.57
C SER A 184 15.06 -6.91 3.12
N ASP A 185 14.42 -6.77 4.30
CA ASP A 185 13.54 -7.78 4.91
C ASP A 185 12.11 -7.74 4.36
N THR A 186 11.81 -6.81 3.44
CA THR A 186 10.49 -6.65 2.81
C THR A 186 9.97 -7.97 2.25
N LYS A 187 8.69 -8.27 2.49
CA LYS A 187 8.04 -9.50 2.04
C LYS A 187 7.13 -9.22 0.84
N PHE A 188 7.15 -10.09 -0.16
CA PHE A 188 6.10 -10.13 -1.18
C PHE A 188 4.94 -10.95 -0.61
N THR A 189 3.96 -10.26 -0.01
CA THR A 189 2.96 -10.85 0.87
C THR A 189 1.79 -11.44 0.11
N GLY A 190 1.48 -10.88 -1.08
CA GLY A 190 0.38 -11.44 -1.85
C GLY A 190 0.04 -10.72 -3.14
N ILE A 191 -0.88 -11.35 -3.87
CA ILE A 191 -1.41 -10.92 -5.15
C ILE A 191 -2.93 -10.87 -5.02
N LEU A 192 -3.48 -9.66 -5.12
CA LEU A 192 -4.93 -9.42 -5.06
C LEU A 192 -5.49 -9.28 -6.47
N VAL A 193 -6.51 -10.08 -6.78
CA VAL A 193 -7.27 -9.93 -8.03
C VAL A 193 -8.38 -8.91 -7.83
N ASN A 194 -8.37 -7.88 -8.67
CA ASN A 194 -9.42 -6.87 -8.76
C ASN A 194 -10.14 -6.97 -10.12
N ILE A 195 -11.34 -6.39 -10.22
CA ILE A 195 -12.17 -6.37 -11.44
C ILE A 195 -12.45 -7.80 -11.94
N ALA A 196 -12.79 -8.70 -11.02
CA ALA A 196 -13.07 -10.10 -11.33
C ALA A 196 -14.48 -10.27 -11.96
N LYS A 197 -14.52 -10.73 -13.21
CA LYS A 197 -15.78 -10.99 -13.94
C LYS A 197 -16.33 -12.38 -13.59
N THR A 198 -16.89 -12.54 -12.41
CA THR A 198 -17.28 -13.84 -11.81
C THR A 198 -18.28 -14.67 -12.61
N ASN A 199 -19.04 -14.07 -13.54
CA ASN A 199 -20.10 -14.71 -14.31
C ASN A 199 -19.61 -15.32 -15.64
N THR A 200 -18.29 -15.40 -15.88
CA THR A 200 -17.73 -15.93 -17.12
C THR A 200 -16.99 -17.23 -16.89
N ASN A 201 -17.06 -18.17 -17.84
CA ASN A 201 -16.24 -19.40 -17.80
C ASN A 201 -14.76 -19.06 -17.81
N LEU A 202 -14.36 -18.05 -18.59
CA LEU A 202 -12.98 -17.56 -18.65
C LEU A 202 -12.47 -17.16 -17.25
N HIS A 203 -13.29 -16.54 -16.40
CA HIS A 203 -12.88 -16.22 -15.04
C HIS A 203 -12.62 -17.48 -14.20
N LYS A 204 -13.48 -18.50 -14.31
CA LYS A 204 -13.32 -19.74 -13.54
C LYS A 204 -12.03 -20.47 -13.93
N ASP A 205 -11.75 -20.54 -15.22
CA ASP A 205 -10.54 -21.18 -15.75
C ASP A 205 -9.29 -20.40 -15.34
N THR A 206 -9.28 -19.07 -15.55
CA THR A 206 -8.19 -18.17 -15.14
C THR A 206 -7.96 -18.22 -13.63
N TRP A 207 -9.02 -18.27 -12.82
CA TRP A 207 -8.90 -18.36 -11.36
C TRP A 207 -8.25 -19.67 -10.92
N SER A 208 -8.65 -20.78 -11.55
CA SER A 208 -8.05 -22.10 -11.29
C SER A 208 -6.56 -22.11 -11.62
N ASP A 209 -6.19 -21.54 -12.76
CA ASP A 209 -4.80 -21.46 -13.21
C ASP A 209 -3.97 -20.54 -12.33
N LEU A 210 -4.50 -19.38 -11.92
CA LEU A 210 -3.87 -18.48 -10.96
C LEU A 210 -3.62 -19.21 -9.62
N LYS A 211 -4.59 -19.96 -9.11
CA LYS A 211 -4.41 -20.75 -7.87
C LYS A 211 -3.29 -21.79 -7.97
N LYS A 212 -3.19 -22.48 -9.10
CA LYS A 212 -2.11 -23.45 -9.33
C LYS A 212 -0.74 -22.78 -9.43
N LEU A 213 -0.66 -21.65 -10.14
CA LEU A 213 0.59 -20.93 -10.40
C LEU A 213 1.09 -20.20 -9.15
N LEU A 214 0.22 -19.45 -8.49
CA LEU A 214 0.60 -18.51 -7.44
C LEU A 214 0.48 -19.09 -6.03
N LYS A 215 -0.23 -20.20 -5.89
CA LYS A 215 -0.38 -20.91 -4.59
C LYS A 215 -0.71 -19.93 -3.44
N ASN A 216 0.12 -19.94 -2.42
CA ASN A 216 -0.07 -19.14 -1.20
C ASN A 216 0.08 -17.61 -1.42
N LEU A 217 0.62 -17.18 -2.56
CA LEU A 217 0.73 -15.75 -2.85
C LEU A 217 -0.60 -15.16 -3.33
N LEU A 218 -1.46 -15.96 -3.97
CA LEU A 218 -2.77 -15.45 -4.38
C LEU A 218 -3.67 -15.27 -3.16
N PHE A 219 -4.32 -14.10 -3.05
CA PHE A 219 -5.42 -13.92 -2.10
C PHE A 219 -6.55 -14.89 -2.44
N ASP A 220 -7.15 -15.51 -1.43
CA ASP A 220 -8.33 -16.36 -1.61
C ASP A 220 -9.57 -15.57 -1.95
N ASN A 221 -9.60 -14.31 -1.53
CA ASN A 221 -10.66 -13.36 -1.80
C ASN A 221 -10.23 -12.38 -2.91
N PHE A 222 -11.19 -11.92 -3.70
CA PHE A 222 -10.99 -10.98 -4.81
C PHE A 222 -12.07 -9.90 -4.79
N ILE A 223 -11.84 -8.82 -5.53
CA ILE A 223 -12.82 -7.76 -5.73
C ILE A 223 -13.47 -7.97 -7.09
N ARG A 224 -14.81 -8.18 -7.09
CA ARG A 224 -15.58 -8.36 -8.32
C ARG A 224 -15.71 -7.07 -9.12
N ASP A 225 -15.91 -7.21 -10.42
CA ASP A 225 -16.27 -6.12 -11.32
C ASP A 225 -17.70 -5.66 -11.03
N THR A 226 -17.86 -4.49 -10.43
CA THR A 226 -19.15 -3.88 -10.14
C THR A 226 -19.09 -2.37 -10.30
N THR A 227 -20.21 -1.76 -10.69
CA THR A 227 -20.34 -0.31 -10.80
C THR A 227 -20.03 0.40 -9.48
N LYS A 228 -20.32 -0.21 -8.33
CA LYS A 228 -20.08 0.38 -7.00
C LYS A 228 -18.60 0.63 -6.72
N VAL A 229 -17.71 -0.21 -7.25
CA VAL A 229 -16.26 -0.01 -7.14
C VAL A 229 -15.77 1.14 -8.03
N VAL A 230 -16.40 1.30 -9.21
CA VAL A 230 -16.07 2.37 -10.17
C VAL A 230 -16.66 3.72 -9.74
N GLU A 231 -17.85 3.72 -9.20
CA GLU A 231 -18.57 4.92 -8.74
C GLU A 231 -17.95 5.53 -7.47
N ALA A 232 -17.53 4.70 -6.53
CA ALA A 232 -17.04 5.12 -5.20
C ALA A 232 -15.97 6.23 -5.27
N PRO A 233 -14.89 6.15 -6.09
CA PRO A 233 -13.92 7.22 -6.25
C PRO A 233 -14.51 8.53 -6.76
N ALA A 234 -15.46 8.46 -7.71
CA ALA A 234 -16.11 9.66 -8.27
C ALA A 234 -16.92 10.43 -7.24
N TYR A 235 -17.44 9.75 -6.22
CA TYR A 235 -18.12 10.37 -5.09
C TYR A 235 -17.19 10.70 -3.92
N GLY A 236 -15.89 10.40 -4.01
CA GLY A 236 -14.95 10.60 -2.92
C GLY A 236 -15.29 9.82 -1.64
N LEU A 237 -15.90 8.66 -1.79
CA LEU A 237 -16.37 7.81 -0.69
C LEU A 237 -15.85 6.38 -0.85
N PRO A 238 -14.95 5.86 0.03
CA PRO A 238 -14.59 4.45 0.03
C PRO A 238 -15.82 3.54 0.02
N VAL A 239 -15.74 2.37 -0.61
CA VAL A 239 -16.90 1.49 -0.86
C VAL A 239 -17.69 1.17 0.40
N CYS A 240 -17.03 1.01 1.55
CA CYS A 240 -17.69 0.76 2.84
C CYS A 240 -18.55 1.94 3.35
N HIS A 241 -18.36 3.14 2.80
CA HIS A 241 -19.15 4.34 3.07
C HIS A 241 -20.13 4.65 1.91
N TYR A 242 -19.71 4.39 0.66
CA TYR A 242 -20.52 4.65 -0.53
C TYR A 242 -21.68 3.66 -0.68
N ALA A 243 -21.41 2.36 -0.50
CA ALA A 243 -22.38 1.31 -0.73
C ALA A 243 -22.32 0.21 0.34
N PRO A 244 -22.57 0.55 1.63
CA PRO A 244 -22.49 -0.41 2.73
C PRO A 244 -23.48 -1.57 2.52
N GLY A 245 -23.03 -2.80 2.83
CA GLY A 245 -23.80 -4.03 2.65
C GLY A 245 -23.86 -4.56 1.21
N SER A 246 -23.34 -3.81 0.23
CA SER A 246 -23.26 -4.26 -1.17
C SER A 246 -22.33 -5.46 -1.35
N ALA A 247 -22.37 -6.07 -2.53
CA ALA A 247 -21.45 -7.14 -2.89
C ALA A 247 -19.99 -6.68 -2.86
N ALA A 248 -19.70 -5.44 -3.32
CA ALA A 248 -18.38 -4.84 -3.28
C ALA A 248 -17.90 -4.61 -1.84
N ASP A 249 -18.76 -4.09 -0.95
CA ASP A 249 -18.43 -3.91 0.47
C ASP A 249 -18.07 -5.24 1.15
N LYS A 250 -18.85 -6.30 0.86
CA LYS A 250 -18.55 -7.65 1.36
C LYS A 250 -17.22 -8.20 0.84
N ASP A 251 -16.86 -7.90 -0.42
CA ASP A 251 -15.58 -8.31 -0.99
C ASP A 251 -14.42 -7.60 -0.28
N PHE A 252 -14.50 -6.27 -0.10
CA PHE A 252 -13.46 -5.52 0.63
C PHE A 252 -13.32 -5.95 2.08
N LYS A 253 -14.41 -6.29 2.78
CA LYS A 253 -14.36 -6.86 4.14
C LYS A 253 -13.57 -8.16 4.18
N LYS A 254 -13.85 -9.08 3.26
CA LYS A 254 -13.13 -10.38 3.19
C LYS A 254 -11.66 -10.19 2.83
N VAL A 255 -11.35 -9.27 1.90
CA VAL A 255 -9.97 -8.93 1.54
C VAL A 255 -9.25 -8.30 2.73
N ALA A 256 -9.87 -7.40 3.48
CA ALA A 256 -9.28 -6.82 4.69
C ALA A 256 -9.04 -7.87 5.78
N ASP A 257 -9.94 -8.83 5.99
CA ASP A 257 -9.76 -9.95 6.91
C ASP A 257 -8.55 -10.82 6.53
N GLU A 258 -8.41 -11.09 5.25
CA GLU A 258 -7.30 -11.87 4.72
C GLU A 258 -5.98 -11.09 4.77
N PHE A 259 -6.00 -9.79 4.44
CA PHE A 259 -4.87 -8.89 4.56
C PHE A 259 -4.27 -8.91 5.96
N GLU A 260 -5.08 -8.69 7.02
CA GLU A 260 -4.61 -8.72 8.40
C GLU A 260 -3.98 -10.06 8.80
N LYS A 261 -4.45 -11.17 8.26
CA LYS A 261 -3.87 -12.51 8.51
C LYS A 261 -2.51 -12.68 7.85
N ARG A 262 -2.32 -12.12 6.65
CA ARG A 262 -1.09 -12.28 5.85
C ARG A 262 0.07 -11.42 6.35
N ILE A 263 -0.21 -10.24 6.90
CA ILE A 263 0.81 -9.28 7.35
C ILE A 263 1.22 -9.44 8.83
N ARG A 264 0.71 -10.43 9.52
CA ARG A 264 1.06 -10.75 10.93
C ARG A 264 2.51 -11.12 11.13
#